data_9a9f577262aebebb23dd5ba0026d70cb
#
_entry.id   9a9f577262aebebb23dd5ba0026d70cb
#
_cell.length_a   1.000
_cell.length_b   1.000
_cell.length_c   1.000
_cell.angle_alpha   90.00
_cell.angle_beta   90.00
_cell.angle_gamma   90.00
#
_symmetry.space_group_name_H-M   'P 1'
#
loop_
_entity.id
_entity.type
_entity.pdbx_description
1 polymer ?
#
loop_
_entity_poly.entity_id
_entity_poly.type
_entity_poly.pdbx_seq_one_letter_code
_entity_poly.pdbx_strand_id
1 'polypeptide(L)'
;MKHKISQYIAATLFRIGALWGGFLVSMLPLYIIRGMNLDLSIKATVENIVTLVVLLAVSVVILFFIYRGNDQAGKLNNKELISLLWIPTAVHLALCVLLCWSKYVYIFLSEGYALARLISPGARDITEQSVWSVLVASLVVTTILALGVLLGCLSARKKREKERKALHADQDHT
;
A
#
# COMPACT_ATOMS: atom_id res chain seq x y z
N MET A 1 -14.23 -7.85 -21.29
CA MET A 1 -13.00 -7.07 -21.17
C MET A 1 -13.17 -5.80 -20.32
N LYS A 2 -14.19 -4.97 -20.57
CA LYS A 2 -14.44 -3.71 -19.81
C LYS A 2 -14.49 -3.88 -18.28
N HIS A 3 -15.12 -4.93 -17.79
CA HIS A 3 -15.25 -5.20 -16.35
C HIS A 3 -13.89 -5.44 -15.64
N LYS A 4 -12.94 -6.12 -16.31
CA LYS A 4 -11.60 -6.37 -15.73
C LYS A 4 -10.75 -5.11 -15.65
N ILE A 5 -10.83 -4.24 -16.65
CA ILE A 5 -10.13 -2.95 -16.65
C ILE A 5 -10.61 -2.08 -15.47
N SER A 6 -11.92 -1.99 -15.29
CA SER A 6 -12.51 -1.26 -14.15
C SER A 6 -12.03 -1.80 -12.80
N GLN A 7 -11.88 -3.12 -12.64
CA GLN A 7 -11.33 -3.72 -11.41
C GLN A 7 -9.88 -3.32 -11.14
N TYR A 8 -9.03 -3.27 -12.17
CA TYR A 8 -7.62 -2.86 -12.00
C TYR A 8 -7.48 -1.37 -11.68
N ILE A 9 -8.30 -0.53 -12.32
CA ILE A 9 -8.37 0.90 -11.99
C ILE A 9 -8.80 1.09 -10.53
N ALA A 10 -9.88 0.44 -10.12
CA ALA A 10 -10.36 0.48 -8.74
C ALA A 10 -9.30 -0.02 -7.74
N ALA A 11 -8.59 -1.11 -8.05
CA ALA A 11 -7.52 -1.64 -7.22
C ALA A 11 -6.35 -0.66 -7.08
N THR A 12 -5.99 0.06 -8.15
CA THR A 12 -4.97 1.11 -8.10
C THR A 12 -5.42 2.28 -7.25
N LEU A 13 -6.66 2.74 -7.43
CA LEU A 13 -7.23 3.83 -6.63
C LEU A 13 -7.33 3.47 -5.14
N PHE A 14 -7.71 2.23 -4.81
CA PHE A 14 -7.74 1.76 -3.42
C PHE A 14 -6.35 1.76 -2.78
N ARG A 15 -5.31 1.38 -3.53
CA ARG A 15 -3.92 1.46 -3.02
C ARG A 15 -3.50 2.90 -2.75
N ILE A 16 -3.75 3.80 -3.70
CA ILE A 16 -3.46 5.23 -3.52
C ILE A 16 -4.24 5.79 -2.32
N GLY A 17 -5.53 5.48 -2.21
CA GLY A 17 -6.35 5.91 -1.07
C GLY A 17 -5.87 5.35 0.27
N ALA A 18 -5.42 4.09 0.30
CA ALA A 18 -4.85 3.49 1.49
C ALA A 18 -3.54 4.17 1.92
N LEU A 19 -2.68 4.52 0.97
CA LEU A 19 -1.46 5.29 1.24
C LEU A 19 -1.77 6.67 1.81
N TRP A 20 -2.74 7.36 1.25
CA TRP A 20 -3.19 8.65 1.79
C TRP A 20 -3.75 8.51 3.21
N GLY A 21 -4.56 7.49 3.47
CA GLY A 21 -5.06 7.18 4.81
C GLY A 21 -3.93 6.90 5.79
N GLY A 22 -2.95 6.09 5.38
CA GLY A 22 -1.75 5.79 6.16
C GLY A 22 -0.92 7.05 6.45
N PHE A 23 -0.77 7.93 5.45
CA PHE A 23 -0.07 9.19 5.61
C PHE A 23 -0.75 10.10 6.64
N LEU A 24 -2.07 10.28 6.55
CA LEU A 24 -2.82 11.09 7.52
C LEU A 24 -2.65 10.56 8.95
N VAL A 25 -2.72 9.25 9.14
CA VAL A 25 -2.53 8.63 10.47
C VAL A 25 -1.08 8.81 10.95
N SER A 26 -0.09 8.75 10.05
CA SER A 26 1.32 8.93 10.42
C SER A 26 1.66 10.35 10.92
N MET A 27 0.81 11.33 10.62
CA MET A 27 0.97 12.69 11.14
C MET A 27 0.84 12.79 12.67
N LEU A 28 0.06 11.89 13.29
CA LEU A 28 -0.13 11.89 14.76
C LEU A 28 1.18 11.61 15.52
N PRO A 29 1.89 10.48 15.29
CA PRO A 29 3.17 10.25 15.96
C PRO A 29 4.24 11.27 15.58
N LEU A 30 4.22 11.81 14.36
CA LEU A 30 5.13 12.88 13.95
C LEU A 30 4.96 14.14 14.80
N TYR A 31 3.74 14.52 15.13
CA TYR A 31 3.48 15.66 15.98
C TYR A 31 4.10 15.46 17.37
N ILE A 32 3.99 14.25 17.92
CA ILE A 32 4.57 13.89 19.21
C ILE A 32 6.11 13.97 19.16
N ILE A 33 6.73 13.36 18.14
CA ILE A 33 8.20 13.33 17.98
C ILE A 33 8.75 14.75 17.81
N ARG A 34 8.04 15.61 17.10
CA ARG A 34 8.43 17.02 16.92
C ARG A 34 8.46 17.81 18.22
N GLY A 35 7.62 17.45 19.19
CA GLY A 35 7.63 18.00 20.55
C GLY A 35 8.77 17.48 21.45
N MET A 36 9.46 16.40 21.05
CA MET A 36 10.56 15.84 21.83
C MET A 36 11.86 16.65 21.66
N ASN A 37 12.60 16.78 22.73
CA ASN A 37 13.90 17.49 22.75
C ASN A 37 15.02 16.51 22.35
N LEU A 38 15.09 16.13 21.07
CA LEU A 38 16.07 15.23 20.49
C LEU A 38 17.03 16.01 19.58
N ASP A 39 18.25 15.50 19.43
CA ASP A 39 19.20 16.03 18.44
C ASP A 39 18.61 16.01 17.04
N LEU A 40 18.84 17.06 16.26
CA LEU A 40 18.22 17.25 14.92
C LEU A 40 18.43 16.07 13.97
N SER A 41 19.60 15.46 13.98
CA SER A 41 19.92 14.29 13.13
C SER A 41 19.16 13.04 13.55
N ILE A 42 19.08 12.78 14.84
CA ILE A 42 18.34 11.64 15.41
C ILE A 42 16.84 11.85 15.18
N LYS A 43 16.36 13.06 15.43
CA LYS A 43 14.95 13.43 15.23
C LYS A 43 14.49 13.18 13.80
N ALA A 44 15.23 13.64 12.80
CA ALA A 44 14.90 13.44 11.39
C ALA A 44 14.86 11.95 11.02
N THR A 45 15.79 11.15 11.53
CA THR A 45 15.82 9.70 11.28
C THR A 45 14.62 9.01 11.93
N VAL A 46 14.31 9.31 13.17
CA VAL A 46 13.16 8.76 13.91
C VAL A 46 11.85 9.15 13.23
N GLU A 47 11.68 10.41 12.82
CA GLU A 47 10.52 10.89 12.08
C GLU A 47 10.31 10.08 10.79
N ASN A 48 11.35 9.86 9.99
CA ASN A 48 11.27 9.10 8.74
C ASN A 48 10.90 7.63 8.98
N ILE A 49 11.53 6.97 9.97
CA ILE A 49 11.25 5.56 10.28
C ILE A 49 9.82 5.41 10.79
N VAL A 50 9.40 6.22 11.76
CA VAL A 50 8.07 6.13 12.35
C VAL A 50 7.00 6.44 11.32
N THR A 51 7.20 7.47 10.50
CA THR A 51 6.28 7.79 9.39
C THR A 51 6.12 6.61 8.46
N LEU A 52 7.22 6.03 7.99
CA LEU A 52 7.20 4.92 7.06
C LEU A 52 6.51 3.69 7.64
N VAL A 53 6.86 3.31 8.88
CA VAL A 53 6.28 2.13 9.55
C VAL A 53 4.78 2.30 9.76
N VAL A 54 4.35 3.44 10.31
CA VAL A 54 2.92 3.70 10.57
C VAL A 54 2.15 3.78 9.26
N LEU A 55 2.66 4.50 8.27
CA LEU A 55 2.05 4.65 6.96
C LEU A 55 1.84 3.28 6.30
N LEU A 56 2.87 2.44 6.23
CA LEU A 56 2.78 1.12 5.60
C LEU A 56 1.85 0.19 6.38
N ALA A 57 1.96 0.14 7.72
CA ALA A 57 1.12 -0.70 8.56
C ALA A 57 -0.37 -0.35 8.39
N VAL A 58 -0.71 0.93 8.48
CA VAL A 58 -2.10 1.40 8.31
C VAL A 58 -2.60 1.13 6.90
N SER A 59 -1.79 1.38 5.87
CA SER A 59 -2.16 1.13 4.48
C SER A 59 -2.44 -0.36 4.22
N VAL A 60 -1.61 -1.26 4.75
CA VAL A 60 -1.81 -2.72 4.67
C VAL A 60 -3.11 -3.13 5.36
N VAL A 61 -3.38 -2.58 6.54
CA VAL A 61 -4.62 -2.86 7.30
C VAL A 61 -5.85 -2.37 6.54
N ILE A 62 -5.81 -1.16 5.98
CA ILE A 62 -6.92 -0.62 5.17
C ILE A 62 -7.19 -1.55 3.97
N LEU A 63 -6.15 -1.91 3.21
CA LEU A 63 -6.29 -2.80 2.05
C LEU A 63 -6.80 -4.18 2.47
N PHE A 64 -6.29 -4.74 3.56
CA PHE A 64 -6.78 -6.00 4.10
C PHE A 64 -8.29 -5.97 4.34
N PHE A 65 -8.81 -4.95 5.02
CA PHE A 65 -10.23 -4.86 5.31
C PHE A 65 -11.08 -4.59 4.07
N ILE A 66 -10.63 -3.77 3.12
CA ILE A 66 -11.32 -3.53 1.84
C ILE A 66 -11.50 -4.85 1.09
N TYR A 67 -10.43 -5.65 0.94
CA TYR A 67 -10.50 -6.89 0.18
C TYR A 67 -11.17 -8.04 0.95
N ARG A 68 -11.03 -8.09 2.27
CA ARG A 68 -11.77 -9.04 3.12
C ARG A 68 -13.28 -8.83 3.07
N GLY A 69 -13.73 -7.57 3.02
CA GLY A 69 -15.16 -7.23 2.93
C GLY A 69 -15.75 -7.35 1.52
N ASN A 70 -14.90 -7.57 0.51
CA ASN A 70 -15.35 -7.63 -0.88
C ASN A 70 -15.66 -9.08 -1.31
N ASP A 71 -16.94 -9.40 -1.53
CA ASP A 71 -17.40 -10.72 -1.96
C ASP A 71 -16.78 -11.17 -3.29
N GLN A 72 -16.47 -10.24 -4.19
CA GLN A 72 -15.83 -10.54 -5.46
C GLN A 72 -14.38 -11.02 -5.25
N ALA A 73 -13.67 -10.49 -4.23
CA ALA A 73 -12.32 -10.90 -3.91
C ALA A 73 -12.24 -12.39 -3.51
N GLY A 74 -13.28 -12.91 -2.84
CA GLY A 74 -13.41 -14.32 -2.50
C GLY A 74 -13.68 -15.26 -3.68
N LYS A 75 -14.08 -14.72 -4.84
CA LYS A 75 -14.39 -15.48 -6.07
C LYS A 75 -13.23 -15.55 -7.06
N LEU A 76 -12.20 -14.74 -6.88
CA LEU A 76 -11.05 -14.66 -7.79
C LEU A 76 -10.34 -16.01 -7.89
N ASN A 77 -10.02 -16.45 -9.09
CA ASN A 77 -9.10 -17.58 -9.29
C ASN A 77 -7.64 -17.13 -9.08
N ASN A 78 -6.70 -18.08 -9.08
CA ASN A 78 -5.29 -17.77 -8.82
C ASN A 78 -4.68 -16.85 -9.88
N LYS A 79 -5.06 -17.01 -11.17
CA LYS A 79 -4.58 -16.14 -12.26
C LYS A 79 -5.09 -14.72 -12.12
N GLU A 80 -6.36 -14.57 -11.74
CA GLU A 80 -6.98 -13.25 -11.49
C GLU A 80 -6.37 -12.57 -10.26
N LEU A 81 -6.09 -13.33 -9.20
CA LEU A 81 -5.42 -12.82 -8.02
C LEU A 81 -4.00 -12.31 -8.35
N ILE A 82 -3.21 -13.09 -9.08
CA ILE A 82 -1.88 -12.67 -9.54
C ILE A 82 -1.99 -11.39 -10.38
N SER A 83 -2.93 -11.33 -11.33
CA SER A 83 -3.14 -10.13 -12.15
C SER A 83 -3.54 -8.91 -11.30
N LEU A 84 -4.38 -9.11 -10.27
CA LEU A 84 -4.79 -8.06 -9.34
C LEU A 84 -3.64 -7.54 -8.49
N LEU A 85 -2.64 -8.37 -8.21
CA LEU A 85 -1.44 -7.96 -7.47
C LEU A 85 -0.46 -7.19 -8.38
N TRP A 86 -0.17 -7.74 -9.57
CA TRP A 86 0.91 -7.21 -10.42
C TRP A 86 0.51 -6.03 -11.29
N ILE A 87 -0.70 -6.02 -11.87
CA ILE A 87 -1.13 -4.94 -12.77
C ILE A 87 -1.20 -3.58 -12.05
N PRO A 88 -1.87 -3.45 -10.88
CA PRO A 88 -1.84 -2.18 -10.14
C PRO A 88 -0.45 -1.80 -9.64
N THR A 89 0.42 -2.78 -9.33
CA THR A 89 1.82 -2.52 -8.98
C THR A 89 2.58 -1.91 -10.15
N ALA A 90 2.46 -2.49 -11.35
CA ALA A 90 3.09 -1.97 -12.55
C ALA A 90 2.57 -0.57 -12.91
N VAL A 91 1.26 -0.33 -12.79
CA VAL A 91 0.66 0.99 -13.02
C VAL A 91 1.18 2.01 -12.03
N HIS A 92 1.25 1.65 -10.74
CA HIS A 92 1.78 2.53 -9.70
C HIS A 92 3.25 2.88 -9.97
N LEU A 93 4.09 1.90 -10.30
CA LEU A 93 5.50 2.13 -10.66
C LEU A 93 5.63 3.01 -11.91
N ALA A 94 4.81 2.79 -12.93
CA ALA A 94 4.81 3.63 -14.13
C ALA A 94 4.42 5.08 -13.81
N LEU A 95 3.43 5.29 -12.96
CA LEU A 95 3.06 6.61 -12.46
C LEU A 95 4.22 7.24 -11.67
N CYS A 96 4.91 6.49 -10.81
CA CYS A 96 6.08 6.98 -10.10
C CYS A 96 7.18 7.45 -11.06
N VAL A 97 7.47 6.70 -12.12
CA VAL A 97 8.47 7.08 -13.13
C VAL A 97 8.04 8.34 -13.88
N LEU A 98 6.80 8.39 -14.35
CA LEU A 98 6.27 9.55 -15.07
C LEU A 98 6.26 10.81 -14.20
N LEU A 99 5.94 10.66 -12.91
CA LEU A 99 5.87 11.75 -11.98
C LEU A 99 7.25 12.18 -11.44
N CYS A 100 8.26 11.30 -11.44
CA CYS A 100 9.66 11.70 -11.14
C CYS A 100 10.19 12.82 -12.04
N TRP A 101 9.61 13.00 -13.21
CA TRP A 101 9.96 14.08 -14.15
C TRP A 101 9.16 15.37 -13.93
N SER A 102 8.15 15.34 -13.05
CA SER A 102 7.33 16.51 -12.74
C SER A 102 7.53 16.91 -11.27
N LYS A 103 7.62 18.23 -11.01
CA LYS A 103 7.74 18.77 -9.64
C LYS A 103 6.53 18.46 -8.72
N TYR A 104 5.47 17.85 -9.26
CA TYR A 104 4.26 17.45 -8.53
C TYR A 104 4.35 16.08 -7.84
N VAL A 105 5.50 15.43 -7.93
CA VAL A 105 5.80 14.11 -7.34
C VAL A 105 5.62 14.07 -5.82
N TYR A 106 5.74 15.20 -5.14
CA TYR A 106 5.65 15.28 -3.68
C TYR A 106 4.36 14.71 -3.07
N ILE A 107 3.25 14.78 -3.80
CA ILE A 107 1.93 14.40 -3.27
C ILE A 107 1.70 12.88 -3.37
N PHE A 108 2.28 12.22 -4.37
CA PHE A 108 2.04 10.79 -4.65
C PHE A 108 3.15 9.86 -4.16
N LEU A 109 4.33 10.40 -3.83
CA LEU A 109 5.53 9.65 -3.48
C LEU A 109 6.07 9.96 -2.08
N SER A 110 5.26 10.53 -1.20
CA SER A 110 5.69 10.81 0.18
C SER A 110 6.24 9.57 0.90
N GLU A 111 5.70 8.39 0.59
CA GLU A 111 6.16 7.12 1.11
C GLU A 111 7.50 6.68 0.51
N GLY A 112 7.61 6.76 -0.82
CA GLY A 112 8.85 6.46 -1.54
C GLY A 112 9.95 7.43 -1.16
N TYR A 113 9.60 8.68 -0.87
CA TYR A 113 10.54 9.68 -0.40
C TYR A 113 11.11 9.40 0.99
N ALA A 114 10.25 9.04 1.94
CA ALA A 114 10.71 8.67 3.29
C ALA A 114 11.69 7.49 3.25
N LEU A 115 11.40 6.46 2.45
CA LEU A 115 12.27 5.31 2.26
C LEU A 115 13.53 5.67 1.46
N ALA A 116 13.42 6.49 0.42
CA ALA A 116 14.56 6.94 -0.38
C ALA A 116 15.54 7.78 0.45
N ARG A 117 15.05 8.61 1.39
CA ARG A 117 15.90 9.33 2.35
C ARG A 117 16.61 8.41 3.32
N LEU A 118 16.04 7.27 3.69
CA LEU A 118 16.74 6.28 4.51
C LEU A 118 17.87 5.59 3.73
N ILE A 119 17.67 5.38 2.41
CA ILE A 119 18.67 4.76 1.52
C ILE A 119 19.79 5.77 1.16
N SER A 120 19.44 7.03 0.98
CA SER A 120 20.36 8.12 0.60
C SER A 120 20.24 9.30 1.57
N PRO A 121 20.78 9.21 2.79
CA PRO A 121 20.61 10.24 3.82
C PRO A 121 21.27 11.58 3.49
N GLY A 122 22.16 11.63 2.50
CA GLY A 122 22.85 12.85 2.06
C GLY A 122 22.05 13.75 1.11
N ALA A 123 20.96 13.25 0.54
CA ALA A 123 20.14 14.04 -0.37
C ALA A 123 19.23 15.00 0.42
N ARG A 124 19.42 16.30 0.19
CA ARG A 124 18.66 17.36 0.90
C ARG A 124 17.25 17.53 0.35
N ASP A 125 17.04 17.23 -0.92
CA ASP A 125 15.75 17.41 -1.60
C ASP A 125 15.42 16.21 -2.51
N ILE A 126 14.16 16.05 -2.89
CA ILE A 126 13.69 15.01 -3.82
C ILE A 126 14.41 15.09 -5.18
N THR A 127 14.75 16.30 -5.62
CA THR A 127 15.46 16.54 -6.87
C THR A 127 16.90 16.03 -6.84
N GLU A 128 17.48 15.83 -5.67
CA GLU A 128 18.82 15.26 -5.47
C GLU A 128 18.79 13.74 -5.32
N GLN A 129 17.62 13.14 -5.15
CA GLN A 129 17.46 11.69 -5.09
C GLN A 129 17.69 11.07 -6.47
N SER A 130 18.45 9.99 -6.51
CA SER A 130 18.61 9.25 -7.75
C SER A 130 17.27 8.59 -8.12
N VAL A 131 16.93 8.61 -9.42
CA VAL A 131 15.73 7.93 -9.94
C VAL A 131 15.68 6.46 -9.51
N TRP A 132 16.83 5.82 -9.40
CA TRP A 132 16.96 4.43 -8.93
C TRP A 132 16.54 4.26 -7.47
N SER A 133 16.93 5.16 -6.57
CA SER A 133 16.53 5.10 -5.16
C SER A 133 15.01 5.21 -5.02
N VAL A 134 14.39 6.10 -5.78
CA VAL A 134 12.93 6.28 -5.79
C VAL A 134 12.22 5.05 -6.36
N LEU A 135 12.73 4.47 -7.44
CA LEU A 135 12.17 3.24 -8.04
C LEU A 135 12.25 2.06 -7.09
N VAL A 136 13.41 1.83 -6.47
CA VAL A 136 13.59 0.74 -5.50
C VAL A 136 12.66 0.94 -4.30
N ALA A 137 12.58 2.16 -3.77
CA ALA A 137 11.69 2.50 -2.67
C ALA A 137 10.21 2.24 -3.04
N SER A 138 9.78 2.70 -4.21
CA SER A 138 8.42 2.49 -4.71
C SER A 138 8.11 1.01 -4.94
N LEU A 139 9.07 0.22 -5.42
CA LEU A 139 8.92 -1.22 -5.58
C LEU A 139 8.71 -1.93 -4.23
N VAL A 140 9.49 -1.57 -3.21
CA VAL A 140 9.34 -2.12 -1.86
C VAL A 140 7.97 -1.77 -1.27
N VAL A 141 7.58 -0.50 -1.34
CA VAL A 141 6.27 -0.04 -0.85
C VAL A 141 5.12 -0.77 -1.55
N THR A 142 5.12 -0.81 -2.87
CA THR A 142 4.05 -1.48 -3.63
C THR A 142 3.99 -2.98 -3.38
N THR A 143 5.13 -3.63 -3.12
CA THR A 143 5.19 -5.05 -2.75
C THR A 143 4.55 -5.27 -1.37
N ILE A 144 4.84 -4.42 -0.40
CA ILE A 144 4.22 -4.48 0.94
C ILE A 144 2.70 -4.26 0.84
N LEU A 145 2.25 -3.30 0.05
CA LEU A 145 0.82 -3.08 -0.19
C LEU A 145 0.14 -4.29 -0.85
N ALA A 146 0.83 -4.96 -1.78
CA ALA A 146 0.34 -6.17 -2.40
C ALA A 146 0.10 -7.31 -1.38
N LEU A 147 0.90 -7.39 -0.30
CA LEU A 147 0.65 -8.32 0.80
C LEU A 147 -0.69 -8.03 1.50
N GLY A 148 -1.05 -6.78 1.73
CA GLY A 148 -2.35 -6.41 2.31
C GLY A 148 -3.53 -6.88 1.44
N VAL A 149 -3.43 -6.69 0.12
CA VAL A 149 -4.41 -7.18 -0.85
C VAL A 149 -4.49 -8.70 -0.83
N LEU A 150 -3.35 -9.39 -0.88
CA LEU A 150 -3.27 -10.85 -0.87
C LEU A 150 -3.92 -11.43 0.38
N LEU A 151 -3.54 -10.95 1.56
CA LEU A 151 -4.09 -11.41 2.84
C LEU A 151 -5.60 -11.16 2.93
N GLY A 152 -6.08 -10.00 2.45
CA GLY A 152 -7.50 -9.69 2.37
C GLY A 152 -8.27 -10.67 1.48
N CYS A 153 -7.77 -10.95 0.26
CA CYS A 153 -8.37 -11.90 -0.66
C CYS A 153 -8.40 -13.33 -0.11
N LEU A 154 -7.29 -13.78 0.51
CA LEU A 154 -7.23 -15.11 1.12
C LEU A 154 -8.19 -15.25 2.30
N SER A 155 -8.34 -14.20 3.11
CA SER A 155 -9.31 -14.15 4.21
C SER A 155 -10.75 -14.20 3.69
N ALA A 156 -11.07 -13.48 2.61
CA ALA A 156 -12.38 -13.52 1.96
C ALA A 156 -12.71 -14.91 1.40
N ARG A 157 -11.74 -15.59 0.77
CA ARG A 157 -11.89 -16.99 0.30
C ARG A 157 -12.23 -17.94 1.45
N LYS A 158 -11.45 -17.87 2.55
CA LYS A 158 -11.65 -18.72 3.72
C LYS A 158 -13.02 -18.51 4.38
N LYS A 159 -13.48 -17.25 4.45
CA LYS A 159 -14.83 -16.92 4.95
C LYS A 159 -15.91 -17.59 4.09
N ARG A 160 -15.80 -17.47 2.77
CA ARG A 160 -16.75 -18.04 1.83
C ARG A 160 -16.79 -19.58 1.86
N GLU A 161 -15.64 -20.23 2.02
CA GLU A 161 -15.60 -21.69 2.18
C GLU A 161 -16.34 -22.16 3.44
N LYS A 162 -16.20 -21.42 4.55
CA LYS A 162 -16.93 -21.71 5.79
C LYS A 162 -18.45 -21.56 5.59
N GLU A 163 -18.88 -20.49 4.94
CA GLU A 163 -20.31 -20.25 4.65
C GLU A 163 -20.90 -21.35 3.76
N ARG A 164 -20.16 -21.80 2.73
CA ARG A 164 -20.59 -22.93 1.90
C ARG A 164 -20.73 -24.23 2.69
N LYS A 165 -19.78 -24.55 3.56
CA LYS A 165 -19.83 -25.76 4.39
C LYS A 165 -21.02 -25.72 5.36
N ALA A 166 -21.32 -24.56 5.96
CA ALA A 166 -22.48 -24.41 6.82
C ALA A 166 -23.80 -24.63 6.06
N LEU A 167 -23.94 -24.07 4.84
CA LEU A 167 -25.12 -24.28 4.01
C LEU A 167 -25.34 -25.75 3.62
N HIS A 168 -24.29 -26.51 3.33
CA HIS A 168 -24.41 -27.93 3.04
C HIS A 168 -24.78 -28.75 4.27
N ALA A 169 -24.23 -28.42 5.44
CA ALA A 169 -24.59 -29.12 6.70
C ALA A 169 -26.06 -28.95 7.08
N ASP A 170 -26.65 -27.77 6.82
CA ASP A 170 -28.09 -27.54 7.06
C ASP A 170 -29.00 -28.31 6.07
N GLN A 171 -28.53 -28.56 4.84
CA GLN A 171 -29.29 -29.34 3.83
C GLN A 171 -29.30 -30.85 4.12
N ASP A 172 -28.25 -31.37 4.78
CA ASP A 172 -28.17 -32.80 5.13
C ASP A 172 -29.01 -33.15 6.37
N HIS A 173 -29.54 -32.15 7.09
CA HIS A 173 -30.40 -32.33 8.26
C HIS A 173 -31.93 -32.11 8.00
N THR A 174 -32.31 -31.78 6.78
CA THR A 174 -33.70 -31.63 6.31
C THR A 174 -34.10 -32.74 5.39
#